data_a55ad5abdd7f9a128c9132d66002c86b
#
_entry.id   a55ad5abdd7f9a128c9132d66002c86b
#
_cell.length_a   1.000
_cell.length_b   1.000
_cell.length_c   1.000
_cell.angle_alpha   90.00
_cell.angle_beta   90.00
_cell.angle_gamma   90.00
#
_symmetry.space_group_name_H-M   'P 1'
#
loop_
_entity.id
_entity.type
_entity.pdbx_description
1 polymer ?
#
loop_
_entity_poly.entity_id
_entity_poly.type
_entity_poly.pdbx_seq_one_letter_code
_entity_poly.pdbx_strand_id
1 'polypeptide(L)'
;MRTPAMSTHLSLQHAQRCIAAAIAEAQRQRLAVCVAVVDAHANLLAFVRMDDSVPGAIDLAQRKARSAALFRLPSGELGRLAGPGQPLWSIEQSNGGLACFAGGMPLGDAGVSCLGGVGVSGASAAQDQSIAEAAVAMA
;
A
#
# COMPACT_ATOMS: atom_id res chain seq x y z
N MET A 1 -7.29 19.46 30.32
CA MET A 1 -7.31 19.01 28.93
C MET A 1 -6.00 18.29 28.61
N ARG A 2 -6.10 17.12 28.08
CA ARG A 2 -4.95 16.32 27.75
C ARG A 2 -4.26 16.87 26.50
N THR A 3 -2.94 17.14 26.58
CA THR A 3 -2.16 17.39 25.38
C THR A 3 -2.13 16.07 24.59
N PRO A 4 -2.52 16.08 23.30
CA PRO A 4 -2.47 14.85 22.51
C PRO A 4 -1.03 14.34 22.51
N ALA A 5 -0.82 13.12 22.97
CA ALA A 5 0.46 12.44 22.77
C ALA A 5 0.69 12.32 21.26
N MET A 6 1.94 12.42 20.81
CA MET A 6 2.27 12.11 19.41
C MET A 6 1.76 10.70 19.13
N SER A 7 0.78 10.62 18.23
CA SER A 7 0.17 9.34 17.89
C SER A 7 1.16 8.48 17.10
N THR A 8 1.37 7.25 17.59
CA THR A 8 2.08 6.22 16.82
C THR A 8 1.14 5.51 15.85
N HIS A 9 -0.14 5.95 15.82
CA HIS A 9 -1.16 5.38 14.94
C HIS A 9 -1.32 6.22 13.70
N LEU A 10 -1.55 5.54 12.58
CA LEU A 10 -1.91 6.20 11.34
C LEU A 10 -3.31 6.79 11.48
N SER A 11 -3.44 8.11 11.28
CA SER A 11 -4.75 8.77 11.34
C SER A 11 -5.48 8.64 10.01
N LEU A 12 -6.81 8.75 10.06
CA LEU A 12 -7.62 8.84 8.85
C LEU A 12 -7.21 10.03 7.98
N GLN A 13 -6.93 11.17 8.60
CA GLN A 13 -6.50 12.37 7.88
C GLN A 13 -5.20 12.11 7.12
N HIS A 14 -4.24 11.45 7.73
CA HIS A 14 -2.97 11.06 7.08
C HIS A 14 -3.22 10.11 5.91
N ALA A 15 -4.07 9.10 6.13
CA ALA A 15 -4.44 8.15 5.08
C ALA A 15 -5.10 8.85 3.90
N GLN A 16 -5.98 9.82 4.15
CA GLN A 16 -6.64 10.58 3.10
C GLN A 16 -5.67 11.44 2.31
N ARG A 17 -4.63 11.99 2.95
CA ARG A 17 -3.56 12.71 2.24
C ARG A 17 -2.78 11.79 1.32
N CYS A 18 -2.48 10.57 1.77
CA CYS A 18 -1.82 9.57 0.92
C CYS A 18 -2.67 9.24 -0.31
N ILE A 19 -3.96 9.04 -0.12
CA ILE A 19 -4.89 8.76 -1.22
C ILE A 19 -4.95 9.93 -2.20
N ALA A 20 -5.05 11.17 -1.70
CA ALA A 20 -5.09 12.35 -2.55
C ALA A 20 -3.83 12.47 -3.40
N ALA A 21 -2.66 12.22 -2.81
CA ALA A 21 -1.39 12.24 -3.54
C ALA A 21 -1.32 11.14 -4.60
N ALA A 22 -1.81 9.94 -4.27
CA ALA A 22 -1.86 8.82 -5.22
C ALA A 22 -2.77 9.15 -6.42
N ILE A 23 -3.96 9.70 -6.15
CA ILE A 23 -4.89 10.09 -7.21
C ILE A 23 -4.27 11.16 -8.11
N ALA A 24 -3.64 12.17 -7.51
CA ALA A 24 -3.00 13.26 -8.28
C ALA A 24 -1.90 12.70 -9.20
N GLU A 25 -1.07 11.78 -8.70
CA GLU A 25 -0.03 11.17 -9.52
C GLU A 25 -0.62 10.28 -10.62
N ALA A 26 -1.67 9.51 -10.31
CA ALA A 26 -2.35 8.70 -11.31
C ALA A 26 -2.96 9.57 -12.43
N GLN A 27 -3.59 10.68 -12.05
CA GLN A 27 -4.15 11.63 -13.04
C GLN A 27 -3.07 12.24 -13.90
N ARG A 28 -1.92 12.61 -13.31
CA ARG A 28 -0.78 13.14 -14.04
C ARG A 28 -0.29 12.14 -15.08
N GLN A 29 -0.30 10.86 -14.77
CA GLN A 29 0.09 9.77 -15.69
C GLN A 29 -1.06 9.29 -16.57
N ARG A 30 -2.27 9.85 -16.41
CA ARG A 30 -3.48 9.45 -17.16
C ARG A 30 -3.83 7.97 -16.90
N LEU A 31 -3.74 7.56 -15.65
CA LEU A 31 -4.04 6.20 -15.20
C LEU A 31 -5.24 6.20 -14.26
N ALA A 32 -5.98 5.11 -14.25
CA ALA A 32 -7.08 4.86 -13.33
C ALA A 32 -6.71 3.69 -12.43
N VAL A 33 -6.66 3.92 -11.12
CA VAL A 33 -6.22 2.91 -10.15
C VAL A 33 -7.15 2.86 -8.94
N CYS A 34 -7.02 1.79 -8.17
CA CYS A 34 -7.53 1.70 -6.81
C CYS A 34 -6.38 1.94 -5.83
N VAL A 35 -6.68 2.61 -4.72
CA VAL A 35 -5.71 2.92 -3.68
C VAL A 35 -6.28 2.51 -2.33
N ALA A 36 -5.53 1.74 -1.58
CA ALA A 36 -5.89 1.31 -0.23
C ALA A 36 -4.83 1.79 0.76
N VAL A 37 -5.27 2.20 1.93
CA VAL A 37 -4.39 2.51 3.06
C VAL A 37 -4.85 1.68 4.25
N VAL A 38 -3.91 0.93 4.82
CA VAL A 38 -4.14 0.10 6.00
C VAL A 38 -3.26 0.59 7.15
N ASP A 39 -3.68 0.30 8.39
CA ASP A 39 -2.90 0.62 9.58
C ASP A 39 -1.75 -0.38 9.79
N ALA A 40 -1.01 -0.25 10.90
CA ALA A 40 0.14 -1.11 11.22
C ALA A 40 -0.23 -2.59 11.39
N HIS A 41 -1.49 -2.89 11.65
CA HIS A 41 -1.99 -4.25 11.81
C HIS A 41 -2.78 -4.72 10.58
N ALA A 42 -2.63 -4.02 9.47
CA ALA A 42 -3.27 -4.32 8.19
C ALA A 42 -4.79 -4.18 8.18
N ASN A 43 -5.36 -3.41 9.10
CA ASN A 43 -6.78 -3.06 9.06
C ASN A 43 -7.00 -1.93 8.06
N LEU A 44 -8.02 -2.08 7.22
CA LEU A 44 -8.35 -1.07 6.21
C LEU A 44 -8.78 0.22 6.88
N LEU A 45 -8.12 1.33 6.53
CA LEU A 45 -8.41 2.64 7.07
C LEU A 45 -9.09 3.54 6.04
N ALA A 46 -8.65 3.48 4.80
CA ALA A 46 -9.24 4.26 3.71
C ALA A 46 -9.02 3.56 2.37
N PHE A 47 -9.96 3.73 1.46
CA PHE A 47 -9.91 3.10 0.14
C PHE A 47 -10.60 3.99 -0.88
N VAL A 48 -10.06 4.02 -2.10
CA VAL A 48 -10.72 4.69 -3.22
C VAL A 48 -10.57 3.85 -4.48
N ARG A 49 -11.63 3.81 -5.27
CA ARG A 49 -11.64 3.27 -6.62
C ARG A 49 -11.83 4.43 -7.58
N MET A 50 -10.82 4.73 -8.40
CA MET A 50 -10.97 5.73 -9.46
C MET A 50 -11.91 5.20 -10.53
N ASP A 51 -12.62 6.10 -11.19
CA ASP A 51 -13.46 5.75 -12.34
C ASP A 51 -12.62 5.02 -13.39
N ASP A 52 -13.22 4.04 -14.04
CA ASP A 52 -12.61 3.25 -15.12
C ASP A 52 -11.47 2.31 -14.66
N SER A 53 -11.17 2.21 -13.38
CA SER A 53 -10.21 1.22 -12.92
C SER A 53 -10.78 -0.21 -13.04
N VAL A 54 -9.92 -1.18 -13.34
CA VAL A 54 -10.37 -2.57 -13.50
C VAL A 54 -10.87 -3.14 -12.16
N PRO A 55 -11.97 -3.91 -12.15
CA PRO A 55 -12.55 -4.41 -10.90
C PRO A 55 -11.59 -5.25 -10.05
N GLY A 56 -10.72 -6.03 -10.67
CA GLY A 56 -9.74 -6.86 -9.94
C GLY A 56 -8.76 -6.04 -9.11
N ALA A 57 -8.57 -4.77 -9.43
CA ALA A 57 -7.68 -3.89 -8.70
C ALA A 57 -8.20 -3.55 -7.29
N ILE A 58 -9.51 -3.69 -7.05
CA ILE A 58 -10.11 -3.41 -5.74
C ILE A 58 -9.47 -4.30 -4.67
N ASP A 59 -9.45 -5.60 -4.92
CA ASP A 59 -8.86 -6.57 -3.99
C ASP A 59 -7.33 -6.46 -3.96
N LEU A 60 -6.70 -6.34 -5.14
CA LEU A 60 -5.25 -6.29 -5.24
C LEU A 60 -4.64 -5.08 -4.52
N ALA A 61 -5.25 -3.90 -4.60
CA ALA A 61 -4.77 -2.72 -3.88
C ALA A 61 -4.73 -2.98 -2.37
N GLN A 62 -5.77 -3.60 -1.84
CA GLN A 62 -5.85 -3.93 -0.42
C GLN A 62 -4.81 -4.98 -0.02
N ARG A 63 -4.61 -6.01 -0.84
CA ARG A 63 -3.61 -7.04 -0.57
C ARG A 63 -2.19 -6.50 -0.65
N LYS A 64 -1.90 -5.60 -1.58
CA LYS A 64 -0.59 -4.94 -1.67
C LYS A 64 -0.32 -4.08 -0.42
N ALA A 65 -1.32 -3.32 0.03
CA ALA A 65 -1.21 -2.53 1.24
C ALA A 65 -0.94 -3.42 2.47
N ARG A 66 -1.67 -4.52 2.60
CA ARG A 66 -1.52 -5.47 3.70
C ARG A 66 -0.15 -6.14 3.66
N SER A 67 0.30 -6.55 2.49
CA SER A 67 1.62 -7.16 2.33
C SER A 67 2.71 -6.22 2.83
N ALA A 68 2.66 -4.95 2.43
CA ALA A 68 3.66 -3.96 2.84
C ALA A 68 3.61 -3.68 4.34
N ALA A 69 2.43 -3.55 4.92
CA ALA A 69 2.29 -3.26 6.35
C ALA A 69 2.72 -4.45 7.22
N LEU A 70 2.30 -5.66 6.88
CA LEU A 70 2.55 -6.85 7.68
C LEU A 70 4.02 -7.26 7.68
N PHE A 71 4.72 -7.09 6.55
CA PHE A 71 6.12 -7.50 6.42
C PHE A 71 7.09 -6.32 6.44
N ARG A 72 6.59 -5.09 6.50
CA ARG A 72 7.37 -3.85 6.60
C ARG A 72 8.37 -3.69 5.46
N LEU A 73 7.93 -4.09 4.26
CA LEU A 73 8.72 -4.06 3.03
C LEU A 73 7.81 -3.60 1.89
N PRO A 74 8.36 -2.97 0.85
CA PRO A 74 7.61 -2.84 -0.41
C PRO A 74 7.14 -4.22 -0.89
N SER A 75 5.91 -4.30 -1.39
CA SER A 75 5.35 -5.59 -1.82
C SER A 75 6.14 -6.23 -2.96
N GLY A 76 6.79 -5.43 -3.81
CA GLY A 76 7.69 -5.93 -4.85
C GLY A 76 8.95 -6.56 -4.30
N GLU A 77 9.48 -6.05 -3.18
CA GLU A 77 10.62 -6.64 -2.48
C GLU A 77 10.26 -8.01 -1.91
N LEU A 78 9.07 -8.08 -1.27
CA LEU A 78 8.56 -9.35 -0.76
C LEU A 78 8.40 -10.36 -1.90
N GLY A 79 7.96 -9.88 -3.08
CA GLY A 79 7.79 -10.72 -4.26
C GLY A 79 9.08 -11.36 -4.75
N ARG A 80 10.21 -10.66 -4.63
CA ARG A 80 11.51 -11.23 -5.01
C ARG A 80 11.88 -12.41 -4.10
N LEU A 81 11.47 -12.37 -2.85
CA LEU A 81 11.74 -13.42 -1.87
C LEU A 81 10.72 -14.56 -1.93
N ALA A 82 9.59 -14.35 -2.59
CA ALA A 82 8.45 -15.27 -2.64
C ALA A 82 8.37 -16.09 -3.94
N GLY A 83 9.23 -15.82 -4.92
CA GLY A 83 9.20 -16.51 -6.21
C GLY A 83 9.63 -17.95 -6.13
N PRO A 84 9.49 -18.72 -7.25
CA PRO A 84 9.91 -20.11 -7.29
C PRO A 84 11.38 -20.27 -6.92
N GLY A 85 11.65 -21.20 -6.00
CA GLY A 85 13.01 -21.46 -5.52
C GLY A 85 13.55 -20.45 -4.51
N GLN A 86 12.78 -19.44 -4.15
CA GLN A 86 13.17 -18.44 -3.17
C GLN A 86 12.74 -18.84 -1.75
N PRO A 87 13.40 -18.27 -0.71
CA PRO A 87 13.18 -18.68 0.67
C PRO A 87 11.73 -18.55 1.18
N LEU A 88 10.96 -17.62 0.65
CA LEU A 88 9.58 -17.37 1.08
C LEU A 88 8.55 -17.84 0.05
N TRP A 89 8.90 -18.85 -0.74
CA TRP A 89 7.98 -19.44 -1.70
C TRP A 89 6.63 -19.76 -1.06
N SER A 90 5.57 -19.34 -1.72
CA SER A 90 4.16 -19.50 -1.31
C SER A 90 3.72 -18.68 -0.09
N ILE A 91 4.49 -17.68 0.33
CA ILE A 91 4.11 -16.79 1.45
C ILE A 91 2.79 -16.06 1.18
N GLU A 92 2.42 -15.86 -0.08
CA GLU A 92 1.20 -15.19 -0.47
C GLU A 92 -0.06 -15.94 -0.02
N GLN A 93 0.06 -17.21 0.33
CA GLN A 93 -1.05 -17.99 0.89
C GLN A 93 -1.27 -17.72 2.38
N SER A 94 -0.32 -17.06 3.03
CA SER A 94 -0.42 -16.71 4.45
C SER A 94 -1.25 -15.44 4.66
N ASN A 95 -1.61 -15.15 5.89
CA ASN A 95 -2.27 -13.90 6.30
C ASN A 95 -3.55 -13.58 5.52
N GLY A 96 -4.31 -14.61 5.15
CA GLY A 96 -5.54 -14.43 4.39
C GLY A 96 -5.34 -14.09 2.92
N GLY A 97 -4.12 -14.22 2.41
CA GLY A 97 -3.76 -13.90 1.03
C GLY A 97 -3.05 -12.56 0.91
N LEU A 98 -1.88 -12.61 0.28
CA LEU A 98 -1.05 -11.43 0.02
C LEU A 98 -0.92 -11.21 -1.47
N ALA A 99 -0.48 -10.02 -1.88
CA ALA A 99 -0.08 -9.73 -3.25
C ALA A 99 1.38 -9.30 -3.24
N CYS A 100 2.26 -10.16 -3.73
CA CYS A 100 3.71 -10.01 -3.61
C CYS A 100 4.33 -9.51 -4.93
N PHE A 101 3.83 -8.40 -5.44
CA PHE A 101 4.40 -7.69 -6.59
C PHE A 101 4.23 -6.19 -6.38
N ALA A 102 4.89 -5.39 -7.22
CA ALA A 102 5.05 -3.96 -6.99
C ALA A 102 3.71 -3.19 -6.90
N GLY A 103 3.68 -2.18 -6.07
CA GLY A 103 2.53 -1.30 -5.86
C GLY A 103 2.14 -1.13 -4.40
N GLY A 104 2.74 -1.88 -3.49
CA GLY A 104 2.55 -1.71 -2.05
C GLY A 104 3.79 -1.12 -1.39
N MET A 105 3.59 -0.11 -0.53
CA MET A 105 4.67 0.56 0.19
C MET A 105 4.33 0.67 1.67
N PRO A 106 5.28 0.38 2.57
CA PRO A 106 5.05 0.65 3.99
C PRO A 106 5.04 2.15 4.26
N LEU A 107 4.25 2.56 5.24
CA LEU A 107 4.21 3.91 5.77
C LEU A 107 4.99 3.95 7.08
N GLY A 108 5.74 5.02 7.29
CA GLY A 108 6.53 5.22 8.48
C GLY A 108 8.01 5.35 8.18
N ASP A 109 8.81 5.53 9.23
CA ASP A 109 10.26 5.65 9.09
C ASP A 109 10.86 4.28 8.79
N ALA A 110 11.65 4.22 7.74
CA ALA A 110 12.28 2.98 7.28
C ALA A 110 13.06 2.29 8.42
N GLY A 111 12.68 1.07 8.75
CA GLY A 111 13.37 0.23 9.72
C GLY A 111 13.11 0.56 11.18
N VAL A 112 12.40 1.64 11.51
CA VAL A 112 12.19 2.07 12.91
C VAL A 112 10.75 1.86 13.36
N SER A 113 9.78 2.32 12.57
CA SER A 113 8.37 2.09 12.88
C SER A 113 7.56 1.99 11.60
N CYS A 114 6.64 1.04 11.58
CA CYS A 114 5.67 0.92 10.50
C CYS A 114 4.33 1.43 11.01
N LEU A 115 3.81 2.47 10.38
CA LEU A 115 2.49 3.03 10.71
C LEU A 115 1.37 2.37 9.92
N GLY A 116 1.71 1.70 8.83
CA GLY A 116 0.74 1.06 7.95
C GLY A 116 1.30 0.79 6.57
N GLY A 117 0.43 0.70 5.59
CA GLY A 117 0.81 0.47 4.21
C GLY A 117 -0.15 1.12 3.23
N VAL A 118 0.37 1.45 2.07
CA VAL A 118 -0.39 1.93 0.91
C VAL A 118 -0.29 0.88 -0.19
N GLY A 119 -1.40 0.57 -0.82
CA GLY A 119 -1.44 -0.33 -1.97
C GLY A 119 -2.11 0.34 -3.16
N VAL A 120 -1.48 0.24 -4.32
CA VAL A 120 -1.99 0.78 -5.58
C VAL A 120 -2.05 -0.35 -6.60
N SER A 121 -3.17 -0.46 -7.30
CA SER A 121 -3.36 -1.46 -8.34
C SER A 121 -4.24 -0.91 -9.44
N GLY A 122 -4.03 -1.39 -10.66
CA GLY A 122 -4.86 -1.02 -11.81
C GLY A 122 -4.07 -0.64 -13.05
N ALA A 123 -2.77 -0.38 -12.94
CA ALA A 123 -1.87 -0.09 -14.05
C ALA A 123 -0.80 -1.16 -14.14
N SER A 124 0.31 -0.88 -14.80
CA SER A 124 1.44 -1.82 -14.77
C SER A 124 2.06 -1.84 -13.37
N ALA A 125 2.81 -2.90 -13.04
CA ALA A 125 3.48 -3.01 -11.74
C ALA A 125 4.39 -1.80 -11.47
N ALA A 126 5.15 -1.36 -12.47
CA ALA A 126 6.03 -0.19 -12.34
C ALA A 126 5.24 1.11 -12.14
N GLN A 127 4.13 1.28 -12.83
CA GLN A 127 3.27 2.45 -12.68
C GLN A 127 2.57 2.47 -11.32
N ASP A 128 2.06 1.32 -10.88
CA ASP A 128 1.46 1.17 -9.55
C ASP A 128 2.48 1.54 -8.47
N GLN A 129 3.73 1.09 -8.62
CA GLN A 129 4.82 1.40 -7.70
C GLN A 129 5.11 2.90 -7.64
N SER A 130 5.19 3.57 -8.79
CA SER A 130 5.46 5.01 -8.84
C SER A 130 4.36 5.82 -8.15
N ILE A 131 3.10 5.40 -8.31
CA ILE A 131 1.96 6.04 -7.66
C ILE A 131 2.01 5.80 -6.14
N ALA A 132 2.34 4.59 -5.70
CA ALA A 132 2.48 4.26 -4.29
C ALA A 132 3.62 5.07 -3.63
N GLU A 133 4.74 5.25 -4.33
CA GLU A 133 5.84 6.08 -3.85
C GLU A 133 5.43 7.54 -3.69
N ALA A 134 4.64 8.08 -4.62
CA ALA A 134 4.10 9.43 -4.51
C ALA A 134 3.18 9.58 -3.31
N ALA A 135 2.35 8.58 -3.03
CA ALA A 135 1.47 8.56 -1.87
C ALA A 135 2.27 8.61 -0.55
N VAL A 136 3.31 7.80 -0.45
CA VAL A 136 4.14 7.70 0.75
C VAL A 136 4.96 8.98 0.97
N ALA A 137 5.40 9.63 -0.09
CA ALA A 137 6.19 10.86 -0.01
C ALA A 137 5.44 12.01 0.67
N MET A 138 4.09 11.96 0.69
CA MET A 138 3.24 12.96 1.35
C MET A 138 2.94 12.62 2.81
N ALA A 139 3.47 11.52 3.30
CA ALA A 139 3.21 11.03 4.64
C ALA A 139 4.09 11.72 5.71
#